data_c5c589c69c8e63c31ca71407e44c4f0f
#
_entry.id   c5c589c69c8e63c31ca71407e44c4f0f
#
_cell.length_a   1.000
_cell.length_b   1.000
_cell.length_c   1.000
_cell.angle_alpha   90.00
_cell.angle_beta   90.00
_cell.angle_gamma   90.00
#
_symmetry.space_group_name_H-M   'P 1'
#
loop_
_entity.id
_entity.type
_entity.pdbx_description
1 polymer ?
#
loop_
_entity_poly.entity_id
_entity_poly.type
_entity_poly.pdbx_seq_one_letter_code
_entity_poly.pdbx_strand_id
1 'polypeptide(L)'
;MSIIKKITILLGIFFISGVAQVSAQEIKKIGKYKDWEAMVVMDADGKVCFAQSLPILQAPKTNKRDAKLFVAFRPNDNIKNEVSVTPGYEFNKNNSVTAASGKNKFKFDIKEQGFAWIADNKIELKMIKQMRKGSRIMITGYNQQGSQTIDHYSLLG
;
A
#
# COMPACT_ATOMS: atom_id res chain seq x y z
N MET A 1 5.18 78.70 16.86
CA MET A 1 5.42 77.57 17.79
C MET A 1 4.23 76.60 17.61
N SER A 2 4.37 75.59 16.78
CA SER A 2 3.29 74.66 16.46
C SER A 2 3.83 73.25 16.62
N ILE A 3 3.26 72.52 17.58
CA ILE A 3 3.66 71.12 17.88
C ILE A 3 2.83 70.19 17.03
N ILE A 4 3.45 69.58 16.03
CA ILE A 4 2.81 68.56 15.19
C ILE A 4 2.92 67.23 15.94
N LYS A 5 1.78 66.73 16.43
CA LYS A 5 1.65 65.37 16.97
C LYS A 5 1.68 64.34 15.84
N LYS A 6 2.71 63.54 15.80
CA LYS A 6 2.78 62.35 14.93
C LYS A 6 1.93 61.25 15.54
N ILE A 7 0.81 60.90 14.91
CA ILE A 7 0.01 59.75 15.25
C ILE A 7 0.60 58.56 14.44
N THR A 8 1.25 57.62 15.13
CA THR A 8 1.73 56.38 14.56
C THR A 8 0.60 55.36 14.59
N ILE A 9 0.00 55.10 13.44
CA ILE A 9 -1.01 54.02 13.29
C ILE A 9 -0.25 52.70 13.17
N LEU A 10 -0.33 51.87 14.22
CA LEU A 10 0.21 50.53 14.23
C LEU A 10 -0.80 49.61 13.54
N LEU A 11 -0.53 49.25 12.28
CA LEU A 11 -1.35 48.31 11.51
C LEU A 11 -0.98 46.87 11.94
N GLY A 12 -1.77 46.32 12.85
CA GLY A 12 -1.65 44.92 13.28
C GLY A 12 -2.07 43.97 12.16
N ILE A 13 -1.12 43.34 11.50
CA ILE A 13 -1.38 42.27 10.55
C ILE A 13 -1.70 41.00 11.32
N PHE A 14 -2.99 40.67 11.39
CA PHE A 14 -3.48 39.44 11.98
C PHE A 14 -3.21 38.28 10.97
N PHE A 15 -2.12 37.56 11.16
CA PHE A 15 -1.86 36.32 10.44
C PHE A 15 -2.84 35.24 10.92
N ILE A 16 -3.94 35.03 10.20
CA ILE A 16 -4.81 33.87 10.41
C ILE A 16 -4.09 32.67 9.82
N SER A 17 -3.34 31.94 10.65
CA SER A 17 -2.78 30.64 10.30
C SER A 17 -3.93 29.65 10.15
N GLY A 18 -4.38 29.44 8.92
CA GLY A 18 -5.33 28.39 8.58
C GLY A 18 -4.68 27.03 8.87
N VAL A 19 -5.09 26.38 9.96
CA VAL A 19 -4.72 24.99 10.25
C VAL A 19 -5.49 24.13 9.26
N ALA A 20 -4.82 23.62 8.21
CA ALA A 20 -5.38 22.61 7.36
C ALA A 20 -5.62 21.37 8.21
N GLN A 21 -6.87 21.04 8.49
CA GLN A 21 -7.24 19.77 9.10
C GLN A 21 -6.96 18.65 8.09
N VAL A 22 -5.88 17.92 8.32
CA VAL A 22 -5.63 16.65 7.63
C VAL A 22 -6.63 15.66 8.23
N SER A 23 -7.72 15.41 7.52
CA SER A 23 -8.66 14.36 7.88
C SER A 23 -7.94 13.02 7.68
N ALA A 24 -7.63 12.34 8.77
CA ALA A 24 -7.13 10.97 8.71
C ALA A 24 -8.24 10.09 8.12
N GLN A 25 -7.94 9.40 7.02
CA GLN A 25 -8.88 8.43 6.42
C GLN A 25 -9.15 7.30 7.43
N GLU A 26 -10.40 7.13 7.82
CA GLU A 26 -10.80 6.09 8.76
C GLU A 26 -10.84 4.73 8.05
N ILE A 27 -9.90 3.84 8.43
CA ILE A 27 -9.87 2.47 7.94
C ILE A 27 -10.76 1.62 8.85
N LYS A 28 -11.86 1.10 8.31
CA LYS A 28 -12.80 0.23 9.04
C LYS A 28 -12.49 -1.23 8.75
N LYS A 29 -12.16 -2.00 9.78
CA LYS A 29 -12.05 -3.47 9.70
C LYS A 29 -13.45 -4.08 9.58
N ILE A 30 -13.66 -4.90 8.54
CA ILE A 30 -14.90 -5.62 8.28
C ILE A 30 -14.89 -6.99 8.93
N GLY A 31 -13.76 -7.70 8.86
CA GLY A 31 -13.61 -9.01 9.46
C GLY A 31 -12.22 -9.61 9.31
N LYS A 32 -12.00 -10.70 10.04
CA LYS A 32 -10.80 -11.53 9.92
C LYS A 32 -11.19 -12.93 9.49
N TYR A 33 -10.53 -13.43 8.46
CA TYR A 33 -10.78 -14.73 7.83
C TYR A 33 -9.45 -15.51 7.83
N LYS A 34 -9.19 -16.26 8.89
CA LYS A 34 -7.91 -16.94 9.14
C LYS A 34 -6.72 -15.97 9.04
N ASP A 35 -5.91 -16.05 7.98
CA ASP A 35 -4.70 -15.24 7.79
C ASP A 35 -4.94 -13.95 6.99
N TRP A 36 -6.22 -13.66 6.66
CA TRP A 36 -6.62 -12.46 5.92
C TRP A 36 -7.52 -11.56 6.75
N GLU A 37 -7.39 -10.26 6.56
CA GLU A 37 -8.26 -9.24 7.13
C GLU A 37 -8.92 -8.42 6.02
N ALA A 38 -10.24 -8.32 6.07
CA ALA A 38 -11.01 -7.47 5.14
C ALA A 38 -11.24 -6.09 5.75
N MET A 39 -10.99 -5.06 4.96
CA MET A 39 -11.07 -3.65 5.36
C MET A 39 -11.78 -2.79 4.33
N VAL A 40 -12.31 -1.68 4.78
CA VAL A 40 -12.89 -0.62 3.96
C VAL A 40 -12.30 0.72 4.38
N VAL A 41 -11.98 1.54 3.40
CA VAL A 41 -11.62 2.94 3.57
C VAL A 41 -12.42 3.78 2.58
N MET A 42 -12.73 5.02 2.98
CA MET A 42 -13.25 6.05 2.08
C MET A 42 -12.10 6.98 1.75
N ASP A 43 -11.74 7.07 0.48
CA ASP A 43 -10.77 8.04 -0.03
C ASP A 43 -11.47 9.13 -0.85
N ALA A 44 -10.68 10.02 -1.46
CA ALA A 44 -11.21 11.12 -2.27
C ALA A 44 -12.00 10.63 -3.49
N ASP A 45 -11.63 9.47 -4.05
CA ASP A 45 -12.23 8.87 -5.24
C ASP A 45 -13.38 7.91 -4.89
N GLY A 46 -13.61 7.67 -3.59
CA GLY A 46 -14.73 6.92 -3.09
C GLY A 46 -14.37 5.73 -2.20
N LYS A 47 -15.18 4.67 -2.28
CA LYS A 47 -15.03 3.50 -1.42
C LYS A 47 -13.99 2.53 -1.97
N VAL A 48 -12.98 2.23 -1.17
CA VAL A 48 -12.00 1.16 -1.42
C VAL A 48 -12.22 0.02 -0.45
N CYS A 49 -12.45 -1.18 -0.98
CA CYS A 49 -12.52 -2.41 -0.20
C CYS A 49 -11.25 -3.21 -0.46
N PHE A 50 -10.57 -3.69 0.57
CA PHE A 50 -9.39 -4.52 0.38
C PHE A 50 -9.28 -5.62 1.42
N ALA A 51 -8.64 -6.71 1.03
CA ALA A 51 -8.16 -7.74 1.94
C ALA A 51 -6.65 -7.64 2.04
N GLN A 52 -6.10 -7.81 3.25
CA GLN A 52 -4.66 -7.87 3.48
C GLN A 52 -4.26 -9.15 4.21
N SER A 53 -3.06 -9.63 3.92
CA SER A 53 -2.39 -10.70 4.65
C SER A 53 -1.00 -10.27 5.07
N LEU A 54 -0.58 -10.69 6.26
CA LEU A 54 0.78 -10.53 6.75
C LEU A 54 1.61 -11.77 6.44
N PRO A 55 2.93 -11.64 6.22
CA PRO A 55 3.76 -12.79 5.94
C PRO A 55 3.85 -13.73 7.15
N ILE A 56 3.70 -15.02 6.90
CA ILE A 56 3.91 -16.07 7.90
C ILE A 56 5.39 -16.43 8.06
N LEU A 57 6.22 -16.05 7.09
CA LEU A 57 7.67 -16.19 7.12
C LEU A 57 8.31 -15.07 6.30
N GLN A 58 9.39 -14.50 6.83
CA GLN A 58 10.21 -13.49 6.15
C GLN A 58 11.66 -13.95 6.11
N ALA A 59 12.33 -13.73 4.99
CA ALA A 59 13.78 -13.90 4.85
C ALA A 59 14.40 -12.61 4.29
N PRO A 60 15.56 -12.17 4.84
CA PRO A 60 16.26 -12.72 5.99
C PRO A 60 15.46 -12.51 7.30
N LYS A 61 15.59 -13.43 8.25
CA LYS A 61 14.85 -13.41 9.54
C LYS A 61 15.29 -12.29 10.48
N THR A 62 16.50 -11.77 10.26
CA THR A 62 17.14 -10.75 11.13
C THR A 62 16.43 -9.41 11.11
N ASN A 63 15.70 -9.10 10.04
CA ASN A 63 15.01 -7.82 9.85
C ASN A 63 13.52 -8.05 9.62
N LYS A 64 12.73 -8.00 10.71
CA LYS A 64 11.27 -8.00 10.58
C LYS A 64 10.83 -6.73 9.84
N ARG A 65 10.08 -6.90 8.75
CA ARG A 65 9.61 -5.83 7.88
C ARG A 65 8.10 -5.71 7.94
N ASP A 66 7.57 -4.53 7.70
CA ASP A 66 6.12 -4.29 7.58
C ASP A 66 5.63 -4.68 6.17
N ALA A 67 5.88 -5.93 5.80
CA ALA A 67 5.47 -6.47 4.51
C ALA A 67 4.01 -6.89 4.53
N LYS A 68 3.31 -6.64 3.41
CA LYS A 68 1.87 -6.98 3.26
C LYS A 68 1.57 -7.38 1.82
N LEU A 69 0.62 -8.28 1.68
CA LEU A 69 -0.01 -8.64 0.42
C LEU A 69 -1.46 -8.17 0.45
N PHE A 70 -1.91 -7.50 -0.61
CA PHE A 70 -3.26 -6.95 -0.73
C PHE A 70 -3.99 -7.49 -1.94
N VAL A 71 -5.31 -7.55 -1.82
CA VAL A 71 -6.25 -7.65 -2.94
C VAL A 71 -7.30 -6.57 -2.75
N ALA A 72 -7.36 -5.60 -3.67
CA ALA A 72 -8.24 -4.44 -3.56
C ALA A 72 -9.33 -4.43 -4.62
N PHE A 73 -10.44 -3.77 -4.27
CA PHE A 73 -11.60 -3.50 -5.11
C PHE A 73 -11.92 -2.02 -5.00
N ARG A 74 -11.92 -1.33 -6.14
CA ARG A 74 -12.27 0.08 -6.26
C ARG A 74 -13.46 0.22 -7.21
N PRO A 75 -14.69 0.14 -6.72
CA PRO A 75 -15.89 0.13 -7.57
C PRO A 75 -16.01 1.37 -8.46
N ASN A 76 -15.63 2.55 -7.94
CA ASN A 76 -15.71 3.81 -8.67
C ASN A 76 -14.74 3.87 -9.86
N ASP A 77 -13.57 3.23 -9.74
CA ASP A 77 -12.55 3.16 -10.79
C ASP A 77 -12.74 1.94 -11.71
N ASN A 78 -13.80 1.17 -11.48
CA ASN A 78 -14.06 -0.10 -12.18
C ASN A 78 -12.94 -1.15 -12.00
N ILE A 79 -12.13 -1.00 -10.94
CA ILE A 79 -11.06 -1.95 -10.57
C ILE A 79 -11.65 -3.05 -9.69
N LYS A 80 -11.56 -4.28 -10.17
CA LYS A 80 -12.23 -5.43 -9.52
C LYS A 80 -11.30 -6.39 -8.79
N ASN A 81 -10.02 -6.38 -9.02
CA ASN A 81 -9.09 -7.40 -8.49
C ASN A 81 -7.64 -6.90 -8.52
N GLU A 82 -7.34 -5.75 -7.93
CA GLU A 82 -5.99 -5.24 -7.89
C GLU A 82 -5.16 -6.00 -6.85
N VAL A 83 -4.11 -6.68 -7.29
CA VAL A 83 -3.14 -7.34 -6.41
C VAL A 83 -1.92 -6.46 -6.24
N SER A 84 -1.58 -6.12 -5.01
CA SER A 84 -0.39 -5.35 -4.69
C SER A 84 0.38 -5.93 -3.51
N VAL A 85 1.67 -5.62 -3.47
CA VAL A 85 2.56 -6.03 -2.39
C VAL A 85 3.41 -4.87 -1.92
N THR A 86 3.67 -4.80 -0.62
CA THR A 86 4.73 -3.97 -0.05
C THR A 86 5.66 -4.85 0.79
N PRO A 87 6.97 -4.68 0.69
CA PRO A 87 7.94 -5.40 1.50
C PRO A 87 8.33 -4.64 2.78
N GLY A 88 7.77 -3.41 2.99
CA GLY A 88 8.16 -2.50 4.05
C GLY A 88 9.43 -1.70 3.74
N TYR A 89 9.81 -1.59 2.46
CA TYR A 89 10.91 -0.76 1.96
C TYR A 89 10.66 -0.39 0.48
N GLU A 90 11.43 0.56 -0.06
CA GLU A 90 11.41 0.91 -1.49
C GLU A 90 12.10 -0.17 -2.33
N PHE A 91 11.39 -0.69 -3.34
CA PHE A 91 11.94 -1.69 -4.26
C PHE A 91 13.09 -1.15 -5.10
N ASN A 92 14.08 -2.00 -5.33
CA ASN A 92 15.11 -1.73 -6.33
C ASN A 92 14.49 -1.67 -7.73
N LYS A 93 14.78 -0.59 -8.47
CA LYS A 93 14.20 -0.36 -9.81
C LYS A 93 14.69 -1.38 -10.84
N ASN A 94 15.91 -1.89 -10.68
CA ASN A 94 16.59 -2.79 -11.65
C ASN A 94 16.23 -4.26 -11.46
N ASN A 95 15.72 -4.66 -10.29
CA ASN A 95 15.37 -6.04 -9.99
C ASN A 95 13.86 -6.30 -10.13
N SER A 96 13.49 -7.49 -10.59
CA SER A 96 12.09 -7.89 -10.70
C SER A 96 11.50 -8.23 -9.33
N VAL A 97 10.24 -7.85 -9.11
CA VAL A 97 9.40 -8.36 -8.02
C VAL A 97 8.56 -9.50 -8.57
N THR A 98 8.58 -10.65 -7.91
CA THR A 98 7.89 -11.85 -8.41
C THR A 98 7.08 -12.55 -7.33
N ALA A 99 6.00 -13.19 -7.74
CA ALA A 99 5.23 -14.11 -6.91
C ALA A 99 5.34 -15.53 -7.45
N ALA A 100 5.39 -16.52 -6.55
CA ALA A 100 5.34 -17.93 -6.91
C ALA A 100 4.32 -18.67 -6.03
N SER A 101 3.43 -19.44 -6.67
CA SER A 101 2.48 -20.32 -5.99
C SER A 101 2.37 -21.63 -6.75
N GLY A 102 2.82 -22.73 -6.14
CA GLY A 102 3.01 -24.00 -6.82
C GLY A 102 3.98 -23.87 -7.99
N LYS A 103 3.55 -24.30 -9.19
CA LYS A 103 4.33 -24.19 -10.43
C LYS A 103 4.17 -22.84 -11.15
N ASN A 104 3.26 -21.98 -10.69
CA ASN A 104 2.95 -20.71 -11.33
C ASN A 104 3.83 -19.59 -10.80
N LYS A 105 4.33 -18.76 -11.73
CA LYS A 105 5.09 -17.55 -11.42
C LYS A 105 4.41 -16.33 -12.05
N PHE A 106 4.43 -15.23 -11.34
CA PHE A 106 3.87 -13.95 -11.76
C PHE A 106 4.90 -12.86 -11.51
N LYS A 107 4.86 -11.80 -12.31
CA LYS A 107 5.75 -10.65 -12.19
C LYS A 107 4.92 -9.42 -11.86
N PHE A 108 5.39 -8.61 -10.94
CA PHE A 108 4.87 -7.29 -10.67
C PHE A 108 5.67 -6.28 -11.50
N ASP A 109 5.00 -5.64 -12.44
CA ASP A 109 5.66 -4.82 -13.47
C ASP A 109 5.78 -3.36 -13.05
N ILE A 110 4.87 -2.87 -12.22
CA ILE A 110 4.84 -1.51 -11.72
C ILE A 110 5.42 -1.49 -10.31
N LYS A 111 6.36 -0.58 -10.04
CA LYS A 111 6.96 -0.38 -8.71
C LYS A 111 6.98 1.11 -8.40
N GLU A 112 6.27 1.52 -7.37
CA GLU A 112 6.18 2.92 -6.96
C GLU A 112 5.88 3.02 -5.46
N GLN A 113 6.51 3.97 -4.78
CA GLN A 113 6.27 4.31 -3.37
C GLN A 113 6.25 3.09 -2.42
N GLY A 114 7.19 2.15 -2.64
CA GLY A 114 7.30 0.94 -1.81
C GLY A 114 6.26 -0.14 -2.08
N PHE A 115 5.45 0.03 -3.14
CA PHE A 115 4.50 -0.98 -3.59
C PHE A 115 4.88 -1.53 -4.97
N ALA A 116 4.35 -2.72 -5.28
CA ALA A 116 4.42 -3.28 -6.62
C ALA A 116 3.06 -3.87 -7.03
N TRP A 117 2.71 -3.70 -8.32
CA TRP A 117 1.46 -4.13 -8.95
C TRP A 117 1.71 -4.91 -10.23
N ILE A 118 0.69 -5.65 -10.67
CA ILE A 118 0.64 -6.30 -11.97
C ILE A 118 -0.07 -5.37 -12.95
N ALA A 119 0.58 -5.03 -14.07
CA ALA A 119 0.01 -4.13 -15.07
C ALA A 119 -1.06 -4.78 -15.94
N ASP A 120 -0.96 -6.09 -16.21
CA ASP A 120 -1.86 -6.82 -17.10
C ASP A 120 -3.00 -7.49 -16.30
N ASN A 121 -4.23 -7.01 -16.48
CA ASN A 121 -5.43 -7.55 -15.84
C ASN A 121 -5.64 -9.05 -16.10
N LYS A 122 -5.21 -9.59 -17.24
CA LYS A 122 -5.35 -11.03 -17.54
C LYS A 122 -4.38 -11.85 -16.68
N ILE A 123 -3.18 -11.35 -16.48
CA ILE A 123 -2.17 -11.96 -15.60
C ILE A 123 -2.65 -11.89 -14.15
N GLU A 124 -3.18 -10.76 -13.74
CA GLU A 124 -3.73 -10.55 -12.40
C GLU A 124 -4.89 -11.51 -12.10
N LEU A 125 -5.84 -11.66 -13.02
CA LEU A 125 -6.93 -12.65 -12.91
C LEU A 125 -6.42 -14.09 -12.81
N LYS A 126 -5.34 -14.44 -13.52
CA LYS A 126 -4.69 -15.75 -13.39
C LYS A 126 -4.08 -15.94 -12.01
N MET A 127 -3.42 -14.89 -11.49
CA MET A 127 -2.86 -14.90 -10.13
C MET A 127 -3.95 -15.09 -9.08
N ILE A 128 -5.04 -14.33 -9.13
CA ILE A 128 -6.20 -14.49 -8.23
C ILE A 128 -6.76 -15.92 -8.27
N LYS A 129 -6.95 -16.48 -9.48
CA LYS A 129 -7.41 -17.87 -9.62
C LYS A 129 -6.45 -18.87 -8.98
N GLN A 130 -5.14 -18.63 -9.07
CA GLN A 130 -4.13 -19.46 -8.44
C GLN A 130 -4.12 -19.29 -6.92
N MET A 131 -4.25 -18.05 -6.42
CA MET A 131 -4.34 -17.78 -4.99
C MET A 131 -5.53 -18.50 -4.35
N ARG A 132 -6.70 -18.51 -5.00
CA ARG A 132 -7.92 -19.20 -4.53
C ARG A 132 -7.78 -20.73 -4.45
N LYS A 133 -6.84 -21.33 -5.17
CA LYS A 133 -6.60 -22.78 -5.21
C LYS A 133 -5.40 -23.21 -4.37
N GLY A 134 -4.50 -22.29 -4.09
CA GLY A 134 -3.27 -22.52 -3.36
C GLY A 134 -3.44 -22.38 -1.85
N SER A 135 -2.46 -22.86 -1.12
CA SER A 135 -2.36 -22.68 0.33
C SER A 135 -1.32 -21.63 0.73
N ARG A 136 -0.39 -21.33 -0.16
CA ARG A 136 0.73 -20.41 0.08
C ARG A 136 1.18 -19.71 -1.21
N ILE A 137 1.64 -18.48 -1.04
CA ILE A 137 2.33 -17.71 -2.09
C ILE A 137 3.62 -17.13 -1.53
N MET A 138 4.67 -17.16 -2.33
CA MET A 138 5.99 -16.61 -2.02
C MET A 138 6.21 -15.36 -2.87
N ILE A 139 6.55 -14.25 -2.22
CA ILE A 139 6.92 -13.01 -2.90
C ILE A 139 8.44 -12.82 -2.76
N THR A 140 9.10 -12.58 -3.87
CA THR A 140 10.54 -12.24 -3.92
C THR A 140 10.69 -10.80 -4.36
N GLY A 141 11.38 -10.00 -3.58
CA GLY A 141 11.72 -8.62 -3.86
C GLY A 141 13.19 -8.33 -3.59
N TYR A 142 13.61 -7.11 -3.91
CA TYR A 142 14.98 -6.63 -3.70
C TYR A 142 14.93 -5.20 -3.18
N ASN A 143 15.68 -4.92 -2.12
CA ASN A 143 15.80 -3.57 -1.58
C ASN A 143 16.70 -2.68 -2.49
N GLN A 144 16.82 -1.39 -2.17
CA GLN A 144 17.60 -0.44 -2.96
C GLN A 144 19.07 -0.84 -3.11
N GLN A 145 19.63 -1.56 -2.14
CA GLN A 145 21.01 -2.07 -2.17
C GLN A 145 21.16 -3.37 -3.00
N GLY A 146 20.05 -3.88 -3.57
CA GLY A 146 20.04 -5.12 -4.35
C GLY A 146 19.98 -6.40 -3.50
N SER A 147 19.80 -6.30 -2.19
CA SER A 147 19.65 -7.46 -1.31
C SER A 147 18.25 -8.08 -1.50
N GLN A 148 18.23 -9.40 -1.71
CA GLN A 148 17.00 -10.16 -1.89
C GLN A 148 16.23 -10.32 -0.58
N THR A 149 14.92 -10.23 -0.67
CA THR A 149 14.00 -10.62 0.41
C THR A 149 12.96 -11.59 -0.11
N ILE A 150 12.49 -12.46 0.77
CA ILE A 150 11.45 -13.44 0.46
C ILE A 150 10.40 -13.40 1.57
N ASP A 151 9.15 -13.24 1.19
CA ASP A 151 8.00 -13.23 2.08
C ASP A 151 7.03 -14.34 1.68
N HIS A 152 6.67 -15.20 2.62
CA HIS A 152 5.64 -16.22 2.40
C HIS A 152 4.33 -15.78 3.06
N TYR A 153 3.26 -15.83 2.30
CA TYR A 153 1.92 -15.53 2.76
C TYR A 153 1.05 -16.78 2.70
N SER A 154 0.20 -16.93 3.71
CA SER A 154 -0.87 -17.93 3.67
C SER A 154 -1.98 -17.46 2.73
N LEU A 155 -2.56 -18.39 1.98
CA LEU A 155 -3.73 -18.15 1.13
C LEU A 155 -5.02 -18.69 1.77
N LEU A 156 -4.95 -19.05 3.05
CA LEU A 156 -6.12 -19.53 3.81
C LEU A 156 -6.90 -18.35 4.37
N GLY A 157 -8.14 -18.18 3.90
CA GLY A 157 -9.03 -17.09 4.32
C GLY A 157 -10.13 -16.75 3.36
#